data_fc1014d254eafced50272601fc97aad6
#
_entry.id   fc1014d254eafced50272601fc97aad6
#
_cell.length_a   1.000
_cell.length_b   1.000
_cell.length_c   1.000
_cell.angle_alpha   90.00
_cell.angle_beta   90.00
_cell.angle_gamma   90.00
#
_symmetry.space_group_name_H-M   'P 1'
#
loop_
_entity.id
_entity.type
_entity.pdbx_description
1 polymer ?
#
loop_
_entity_poly.entity_id
_entity_poly.type
_entity_poly.pdbx_seq_one_letter_code
_entity_poly.pdbx_strand_id
1 'polypeptide(L)'
;MSLSLSRRHLLGAAGALALPSVVGAQQAQSLLNVSYDVSREFYKDFNAAFAAHWKKTTGQDVTLNQSHGGSSRQARSVADGLEADVITMNQHNDIDMLHTRGGLVPANWASRLPHNASPTTSISVVLVRKGNPKGIRDWSDLGRAGLQVIIPNPKTSGNGRYTYLAAWGAGVKAGTSHDAAKALVTRIFANVPVLDGGGRGATTTFAQRNLGDALVTFESEAPLITREFGDGFEPVYPARTILAENPVSVVDRVVDRRGTRKLAEAYLQHLYSPEGQEIAARHNLRPRDPKVLARFARQFPKVATFTVDEVFGGWTRAQQEHFNDGGLYDQVILAAKGR
;
A
#
# COMPACT_ATOMS: atom_id res chain seq x y z
N MET A 1 37.43 86.27 -37.56
CA MET A 1 38.40 85.84 -36.57
C MET A 1 38.33 84.36 -36.35
N SER A 2 39.33 83.65 -36.86
CA SER A 2 39.48 82.19 -36.79
C SER A 2 39.97 81.79 -35.38
N LEU A 3 39.50 80.60 -34.95
CA LEU A 3 40.29 79.78 -34.09
C LEU A 3 39.93 78.36 -34.26
N SER A 4 40.87 77.58 -34.75
CA SER A 4 40.90 76.14 -34.86
C SER A 4 41.15 75.52 -33.47
N LEU A 5 40.52 74.35 -33.21
CA LEU A 5 41.06 73.51 -32.14
C LEU A 5 40.92 72.04 -32.50
N SER A 6 41.98 71.40 -32.39
CA SER A 6 42.61 70.12 -32.56
C SER A 6 41.79 68.89 -32.15
N ARG A 7 41.93 67.85 -32.95
CA ARG A 7 41.56 66.43 -32.66
C ARG A 7 42.49 65.92 -31.54
N ARG A 8 41.89 65.31 -30.52
CA ARG A 8 42.58 64.39 -29.62
C ARG A 8 41.79 63.09 -29.51
N HIS A 9 42.47 62.00 -29.78
CA HIS A 9 42.05 60.62 -29.69
C HIS A 9 41.62 60.24 -28.24
N LEU A 10 40.47 59.64 -28.09
CA LEU A 10 40.08 58.89 -26.92
C LEU A 10 39.88 57.43 -27.31
N LEU A 11 40.83 56.58 -26.92
CA LEU A 11 40.76 55.14 -26.94
C LEU A 11 39.66 54.69 -25.96
N GLY A 12 38.56 54.15 -26.49
CA GLY A 12 37.52 53.53 -25.68
C GLY A 12 37.94 52.12 -25.30
N ALA A 13 38.20 51.87 -24.00
CA ALA A 13 38.30 50.53 -23.46
C ALA A 13 36.92 49.91 -23.37
N ALA A 14 36.66 48.88 -24.20
CA ALA A 14 35.47 48.04 -24.11
C ALA A 14 35.61 47.12 -22.90
N GLY A 15 35.06 47.52 -21.75
CA GLY A 15 34.90 46.66 -20.59
C GLY A 15 33.81 45.61 -20.86
N ALA A 16 34.22 44.36 -21.05
CA ALA A 16 33.29 43.23 -21.11
C ALA A 16 32.67 43.07 -19.68
N LEU A 17 31.43 43.53 -19.55
CA LEU A 17 30.59 43.19 -18.39
C LEU A 17 30.26 41.70 -18.45
N ALA A 18 31.01 40.87 -17.73
CA ALA A 18 30.61 39.49 -17.46
C ALA A 18 29.36 39.56 -16.57
N LEU A 19 28.19 39.30 -17.19
CA LEU A 19 26.95 39.07 -16.44
C LEU A 19 27.16 37.83 -15.59
N PRO A 20 26.93 37.87 -14.27
CA PRO A 20 26.96 36.67 -13.46
C PRO A 20 25.85 35.76 -13.97
N SER A 21 26.20 34.56 -14.39
CA SER A 21 25.23 33.48 -14.66
C SER A 21 24.44 33.28 -13.38
N VAL A 22 23.21 33.76 -13.35
CA VAL A 22 22.27 33.42 -12.29
C VAL A 22 22.05 31.93 -12.45
N VAL A 23 22.78 31.12 -11.71
CA VAL A 23 22.42 29.72 -11.49
C VAL A 23 21.08 29.79 -10.77
N GLY A 24 20.01 29.69 -11.55
CA GLY A 24 18.65 29.63 -11.02
C GLY A 24 18.63 28.52 -9.97
N ALA A 25 18.39 28.85 -8.71
CA ALA A 25 18.14 27.87 -7.69
C ALA A 25 16.96 27.02 -8.18
N GLN A 26 17.26 25.82 -8.66
CA GLN A 26 16.26 24.89 -9.15
C GLN A 26 15.33 24.59 -7.99
N GLN A 27 14.08 25.05 -8.09
CA GLN A 27 13.09 24.92 -7.04
C GLN A 27 12.97 23.44 -6.65
N ALA A 28 13.08 23.16 -5.33
CA ALA A 28 12.99 21.80 -4.83
C ALA A 28 11.68 21.16 -5.31
N GLN A 29 11.81 20.04 -6.02
CA GLN A 29 10.63 19.31 -6.51
C GLN A 29 9.90 18.67 -5.33
N SER A 30 8.58 18.60 -5.40
CA SER A 30 7.76 17.89 -4.42
C SER A 30 7.00 16.76 -5.07
N LEU A 31 6.87 15.65 -4.35
CA LEU A 31 6.10 14.48 -4.77
C LEU A 31 5.08 14.14 -3.67
N LEU A 32 3.84 13.84 -4.05
CA LEU A 32 2.84 13.30 -3.15
C LEU A 32 2.63 11.81 -3.44
N ASN A 33 2.93 10.97 -2.44
CA ASN A 33 2.58 9.55 -2.42
C ASN A 33 1.27 9.35 -1.65
N VAL A 34 0.25 8.84 -2.32
CA VAL A 34 -1.01 8.44 -1.71
C VAL A 34 -1.00 6.94 -1.50
N SER A 35 -1.16 6.49 -0.24
CA SER A 35 -0.91 5.11 0.17
C SER A 35 -1.96 4.59 1.16
N TYR A 36 -1.96 3.28 1.38
CA TYR A 36 -2.79 2.66 2.42
C TYR A 36 -2.18 2.86 3.83
N ASP A 37 -3.01 2.80 4.85
CA ASP A 37 -2.72 3.28 6.20
C ASP A 37 -1.60 2.53 6.94
N VAL A 38 -1.49 1.21 6.75
CA VAL A 38 -0.50 0.38 7.44
C VAL A 38 0.92 0.48 6.86
N SER A 39 1.09 1.09 5.69
CA SER A 39 2.41 1.30 5.06
C SER A 39 3.15 2.56 5.53
N ARG A 40 2.57 3.33 6.46
CA ARG A 40 3.07 4.63 6.90
C ARG A 40 4.53 4.60 7.34
N GLU A 41 4.90 3.69 8.23
CA GLU A 41 6.26 3.61 8.77
C GLU A 41 7.27 3.17 7.70
N PHE A 42 6.85 2.25 6.82
CA PHE A 42 7.67 1.86 5.66
C PHE A 42 8.00 3.06 4.78
N TYR A 43 6.99 3.84 4.36
CA TYR A 43 7.24 4.99 3.49
C TYR A 43 7.97 6.13 4.18
N LYS A 44 7.88 6.27 5.49
CA LYS A 44 8.70 7.22 6.23
C LYS A 44 10.19 6.94 6.04
N ASP A 45 10.62 5.70 6.26
CA ASP A 45 12.03 5.31 6.13
C ASP A 45 12.46 5.25 4.66
N PHE A 46 11.60 4.74 3.78
CA PHE A 46 11.84 4.71 2.35
C PHE A 46 12.03 6.11 1.76
N ASN A 47 11.21 7.06 2.15
CA ASN A 47 11.32 8.45 1.67
C ASN A 47 12.63 9.09 2.09
N ALA A 48 13.11 8.84 3.31
CA ALA A 48 14.40 9.35 3.76
C ALA A 48 15.56 8.79 2.91
N ALA A 49 15.54 7.48 2.64
CA ALA A 49 16.53 6.82 1.78
C ALA A 49 16.46 7.32 0.34
N PHE A 50 15.25 7.40 -0.24
CA PHE A 50 15.07 7.90 -1.60
C PHE A 50 15.50 9.36 -1.74
N ALA A 51 15.20 10.24 -0.80
CA ALA A 51 15.61 11.63 -0.84
C ALA A 51 17.15 11.75 -0.84
N ALA A 52 17.85 10.97 -0.01
CA ALA A 52 19.30 10.90 0.00
C ALA A 52 19.87 10.37 -1.34
N HIS A 53 19.28 9.30 -1.87
CA HIS A 53 19.62 8.74 -3.17
C HIS A 53 19.42 9.76 -4.30
N TRP A 54 18.27 10.44 -4.34
CA TRP A 54 17.95 11.46 -5.34
C TRP A 54 18.94 12.61 -5.30
N LYS A 55 19.23 13.13 -4.09
CA LYS A 55 20.23 14.17 -3.91
C LYS A 55 21.62 13.75 -4.42
N LYS A 56 22.03 12.53 -4.08
CA LYS A 56 23.33 11.97 -4.51
C LYS A 56 23.44 11.84 -6.03
N THR A 57 22.36 11.42 -6.69
CA THR A 57 22.38 11.09 -8.13
C THR A 57 22.08 12.28 -9.03
N THR A 58 21.32 13.26 -8.55
CA THR A 58 20.88 14.41 -9.36
C THR A 58 21.40 15.77 -8.87
N GLY A 59 21.93 15.85 -7.66
CA GLY A 59 22.28 17.10 -6.99
C GLY A 59 21.07 17.88 -6.45
N GLN A 60 19.83 17.39 -6.64
CA GLN A 60 18.59 18.10 -6.32
C GLN A 60 18.01 17.63 -4.98
N ASP A 61 17.46 18.57 -4.23
CA ASP A 61 16.62 18.25 -3.07
C ASP A 61 15.19 17.95 -3.51
N VAL A 62 14.52 17.08 -2.75
CA VAL A 62 13.13 16.71 -2.98
C VAL A 62 12.34 16.68 -1.69
N THR A 63 11.10 17.18 -1.72
CA THR A 63 10.14 17.05 -0.62
C THR A 63 9.17 15.91 -0.94
N LEU A 64 9.12 14.91 -0.08
CA LEU A 64 8.26 13.73 -0.23
C LEU A 64 7.10 13.79 0.76
N ASN A 65 5.92 14.08 0.25
CA ASN A 65 4.69 14.17 1.03
C ASN A 65 3.95 12.83 0.99
N GLN A 66 3.14 12.58 2.02
CA GLN A 66 2.38 11.33 2.16
C GLN A 66 0.94 11.62 2.56
N SER A 67 0.01 10.82 1.99
CA SER A 67 -1.36 10.71 2.47
C SER A 67 -1.70 9.24 2.71
N HIS A 68 -2.19 8.90 3.91
CA HIS A 68 -2.47 7.54 4.31
C HIS A 68 -3.91 7.36 4.78
N GLY A 69 -4.52 6.23 4.41
CA GLY A 69 -5.87 5.86 4.82
C GLY A 69 -6.25 4.48 4.31
N GLY A 70 -7.48 4.05 4.50
CA GLY A 70 -7.94 2.79 3.90
C GLY A 70 -7.75 2.83 2.37
N SER A 71 -7.13 1.79 1.79
CA SER A 71 -6.66 1.75 0.40
C SER A 71 -7.72 2.24 -0.61
N SER A 72 -8.91 1.63 -0.60
CA SER A 72 -9.98 2.01 -1.52
C SER A 72 -10.53 3.43 -1.29
N ARG A 73 -10.44 3.96 -0.05
CA ARG A 73 -10.81 5.34 0.24
C ARG A 73 -9.78 6.31 -0.34
N GLN A 74 -8.49 6.00 -0.19
CA GLN A 74 -7.41 6.80 -0.75
C GLN A 74 -7.46 6.83 -2.28
N ALA A 75 -7.70 5.69 -2.93
CA ALA A 75 -7.87 5.64 -4.38
C ALA A 75 -9.05 6.50 -4.85
N ARG A 76 -10.19 6.47 -4.13
CA ARG A 76 -11.32 7.35 -4.44
C ARG A 76 -10.95 8.82 -4.29
N SER A 77 -10.21 9.21 -3.25
CA SER A 77 -9.77 10.60 -3.08
C SER A 77 -8.94 11.08 -4.26
N VAL A 78 -8.08 10.24 -4.83
CA VAL A 78 -7.31 10.57 -6.05
C VAL A 78 -8.23 10.67 -7.28
N ALA A 79 -9.17 9.73 -7.43
CA ALA A 79 -10.16 9.79 -8.50
C ALA A 79 -11.03 11.06 -8.43
N ASP A 80 -11.31 11.55 -7.21
CA ASP A 80 -12.12 12.73 -6.92
C ASP A 80 -11.29 14.04 -6.94
N GLY A 81 -9.99 13.98 -7.28
CA GLY A 81 -9.17 15.16 -7.55
C GLY A 81 -7.99 15.42 -6.60
N LEU A 82 -7.67 14.52 -5.66
CA LEU A 82 -6.42 14.63 -4.90
C LEU A 82 -5.22 14.42 -5.84
N GLU A 83 -4.40 15.45 -5.99
CA GLU A 83 -3.27 15.49 -6.94
C GLU A 83 -2.07 14.66 -6.47
N ALA A 84 -2.21 13.33 -6.48
CA ALA A 84 -1.13 12.41 -6.19
C ALA A 84 -0.18 12.26 -7.39
N ASP A 85 1.12 12.31 -7.17
CA ASP A 85 2.12 11.98 -8.18
C ASP A 85 2.26 10.47 -8.36
N VAL A 86 2.22 9.73 -7.24
CA VAL A 86 2.23 8.28 -7.22
C VAL A 86 1.16 7.76 -6.27
N ILE A 87 0.66 6.58 -6.60
CA ILE A 87 -0.28 5.84 -5.78
C ILE A 87 0.33 4.48 -5.44
N THR A 88 0.28 4.10 -4.16
CA THR A 88 0.86 2.86 -3.64
C THR A 88 -0.18 2.16 -2.78
N MET A 89 -0.82 1.15 -3.36
CA MET A 89 -2.00 0.50 -2.80
C MET A 89 -1.71 -0.93 -2.33
N ASN A 90 -2.69 -1.58 -1.75
CA ASN A 90 -2.60 -2.97 -1.39
C ASN A 90 -3.50 -3.90 -2.24
N GLN A 91 -4.08 -3.37 -3.32
CA GLN A 91 -4.89 -4.16 -4.25
C GLN A 91 -4.97 -3.48 -5.63
N HIS A 92 -4.96 -4.27 -6.70
CA HIS A 92 -4.88 -3.77 -8.08
C HIS A 92 -6.11 -2.97 -8.49
N ASN A 93 -7.31 -3.39 -8.10
CA ASN A 93 -8.56 -2.72 -8.48
C ASN A 93 -8.69 -1.29 -7.95
N ASP A 94 -7.92 -0.89 -6.94
CA ASP A 94 -7.86 0.50 -6.49
C ASP A 94 -7.14 1.38 -7.53
N ILE A 95 -6.13 0.85 -8.22
CA ILE A 95 -5.45 1.55 -9.31
C ILE A 95 -6.26 1.45 -10.61
N ASP A 96 -6.88 0.29 -10.91
CA ASP A 96 -7.78 0.11 -12.05
C ASP A 96 -8.92 1.14 -12.04
N MET A 97 -9.43 1.49 -10.85
CA MET A 97 -10.43 2.53 -10.70
C MET A 97 -9.97 3.89 -11.21
N LEU A 98 -8.69 4.25 -11.06
CA LEU A 98 -8.14 5.51 -11.59
C LEU A 98 -8.10 5.52 -13.11
N HIS A 99 -7.94 4.34 -13.75
CA HIS A 99 -8.10 4.22 -15.20
C HIS A 99 -9.57 4.41 -15.60
N THR A 100 -10.49 3.66 -14.99
CA THR A 100 -11.88 3.59 -15.41
C THR A 100 -12.69 4.84 -15.10
N ARG A 101 -12.41 5.55 -14.00
CA ARG A 101 -13.17 6.73 -13.56
C ARG A 101 -12.62 8.07 -14.02
N GLY A 102 -11.38 8.14 -14.46
CA GLY A 102 -10.80 9.44 -14.80
C GLY A 102 -9.70 9.39 -15.86
N GLY A 103 -9.31 8.21 -16.34
CA GLY A 103 -8.17 8.06 -17.23
C GLY A 103 -6.89 8.66 -16.62
N LEU A 104 -6.75 8.62 -15.29
CA LEU A 104 -5.61 9.19 -14.56
C LEU A 104 -4.36 8.35 -14.74
N VAL A 105 -4.54 7.03 -14.97
CA VAL A 105 -3.49 6.06 -15.27
C VAL A 105 -3.88 5.30 -16.55
N PRO A 106 -2.92 4.79 -17.35
CA PRO A 106 -3.23 4.01 -18.55
C PRO A 106 -3.72 2.60 -18.18
N ALA A 107 -4.42 1.92 -19.10
CA ALA A 107 -4.92 0.56 -18.88
C ALA A 107 -3.81 -0.46 -18.60
N ASN A 108 -2.63 -0.26 -19.15
CA ASN A 108 -1.47 -1.14 -19.00
C ASN A 108 -0.54 -0.77 -17.82
N TRP A 109 -1.02 0.01 -16.85
CA TRP A 109 -0.21 0.47 -15.71
C TRP A 109 0.54 -0.65 -14.99
N ALA A 110 -0.10 -1.80 -14.81
CA ALA A 110 0.47 -2.94 -14.08
C ALA A 110 1.68 -3.59 -14.80
N SER A 111 1.74 -3.49 -16.15
CA SER A 111 2.85 -4.06 -16.92
C SER A 111 4.08 -3.14 -17.03
N ARG A 112 4.02 -1.92 -16.48
CA ARG A 112 5.10 -0.93 -16.59
C ARG A 112 6.24 -1.14 -15.59
N LEU A 113 6.00 -1.94 -14.54
CA LEU A 113 6.98 -2.29 -13.52
C LEU A 113 6.97 -3.82 -13.28
N PRO A 114 8.05 -4.40 -12.76
CA PRO A 114 8.13 -5.83 -12.49
C PRO A 114 7.02 -6.33 -11.55
N HIS A 115 6.68 -7.61 -11.66
CA HIS A 115 5.73 -8.29 -10.78
C HIS A 115 4.33 -7.63 -10.76
N ASN A 116 3.81 -7.27 -11.93
CA ASN A 116 2.54 -6.54 -12.06
C ASN A 116 2.54 -5.25 -11.22
N ALA A 117 3.64 -4.50 -11.32
CA ALA A 117 3.87 -3.27 -10.55
C ALA A 117 3.75 -3.45 -9.02
N SER A 118 4.08 -4.63 -8.48
CA SER A 118 4.00 -4.94 -7.05
C SER A 118 5.39 -5.20 -6.46
N PRO A 119 6.09 -4.17 -5.94
CA PRO A 119 7.46 -4.29 -5.41
C PRO A 119 7.55 -5.14 -4.16
N THR A 120 6.46 -5.29 -3.42
CA THR A 120 6.40 -6.09 -2.19
C THR A 120 5.11 -6.87 -2.10
N THR A 121 5.10 -7.87 -1.22
CA THR A 121 3.88 -8.61 -0.85
C THR A 121 3.76 -8.72 0.67
N SER A 122 2.59 -9.16 1.12
CA SER A 122 2.32 -9.60 2.47
C SER A 122 1.40 -10.81 2.41
N ILE A 123 1.01 -11.34 3.57
CA ILE A 123 -0.02 -12.37 3.68
C ILE A 123 -1.00 -11.97 4.78
N SER A 124 -2.23 -12.47 4.72
CA SER A 124 -3.17 -12.30 5.82
C SER A 124 -2.85 -13.30 6.94
N VAL A 125 -2.78 -12.80 8.17
CA VAL A 125 -2.55 -13.58 9.39
C VAL A 125 -3.61 -13.25 10.43
N VAL A 126 -3.70 -14.08 11.46
CA VAL A 126 -4.57 -13.83 12.62
C VAL A 126 -3.67 -13.43 13.81
N LEU A 127 -3.84 -12.22 14.33
CA LEU A 127 -3.18 -11.80 15.55
C LEU A 127 -4.09 -12.11 16.75
N VAL A 128 -3.58 -12.87 17.71
CA VAL A 128 -4.32 -13.27 18.91
C VAL A 128 -3.68 -12.69 20.16
N ARG A 129 -4.40 -12.75 21.28
CA ARG A 129 -3.83 -12.43 22.60
C ARG A 129 -2.73 -13.43 22.95
N LYS A 130 -1.70 -12.99 23.67
CA LYS A 130 -0.56 -13.82 24.06
C LYS A 130 -1.01 -15.12 24.75
N GLY A 131 -0.37 -16.22 24.36
CA GLY A 131 -0.73 -17.56 24.82
C GLY A 131 -1.98 -18.15 24.18
N ASN A 132 -2.54 -17.46 23.20
CA ASN A 132 -3.70 -17.90 22.41
C ASN A 132 -4.83 -18.53 23.26
N PRO A 133 -5.42 -17.81 24.22
CA PRO A 133 -6.36 -18.36 25.20
C PRO A 133 -7.62 -18.95 24.57
N LYS A 134 -7.94 -18.58 23.34
CA LYS A 134 -9.08 -19.12 22.58
C LYS A 134 -8.71 -20.28 21.66
N GLY A 135 -7.43 -20.68 21.60
CA GLY A 135 -6.96 -21.80 20.80
C GLY A 135 -7.26 -21.63 19.30
N ILE A 136 -7.11 -20.43 18.75
CA ILE A 136 -7.30 -20.10 17.33
C ILE A 136 -6.09 -20.59 16.56
N ARG A 137 -6.30 -21.42 15.52
CA ARG A 137 -5.21 -22.01 14.71
C ARG A 137 -5.37 -21.78 13.20
N ASP A 138 -6.64 -21.65 12.76
CA ASP A 138 -6.94 -21.50 11.33
C ASP A 138 -8.23 -20.69 11.13
N TRP A 139 -8.54 -20.37 9.87
CA TRP A 139 -9.73 -19.62 9.45
C TRP A 139 -11.04 -20.18 10.02
N SER A 140 -11.18 -21.52 10.07
CA SER A 140 -12.37 -22.19 10.59
C SER A 140 -12.66 -21.85 12.04
N ASP A 141 -11.61 -21.63 12.85
CA ASP A 141 -11.75 -21.30 14.26
C ASP A 141 -12.40 -19.93 14.48
N LEU A 142 -12.17 -18.99 13.58
CA LEU A 142 -12.76 -17.65 13.65
C LEU A 142 -14.29 -17.65 13.53
N GLY A 143 -14.86 -18.72 12.97
CA GLY A 143 -16.31 -18.92 12.86
C GLY A 143 -16.97 -19.59 14.07
N ARG A 144 -16.22 -19.89 15.16
CA ARG A 144 -16.78 -20.46 16.39
C ARG A 144 -17.63 -19.42 17.13
N ALA A 145 -18.78 -19.86 17.66
CA ALA A 145 -19.64 -18.98 18.45
C ALA A 145 -18.94 -18.47 19.73
N GLY A 146 -19.23 -17.25 20.11
CA GLY A 146 -18.68 -16.61 21.31
C GLY A 146 -17.28 -16.01 21.16
N LEU A 147 -16.71 -15.99 19.94
CA LEU A 147 -15.53 -15.21 19.62
C LEU A 147 -15.90 -13.79 19.21
N GLN A 148 -14.97 -12.87 19.45
CA GLN A 148 -15.00 -11.52 18.88
C GLN A 148 -13.80 -11.35 17.96
N VAL A 149 -14.08 -11.17 16.66
CA VAL A 149 -13.05 -11.02 15.62
C VAL A 149 -13.06 -9.59 15.09
N ILE A 150 -11.92 -8.94 15.14
CA ILE A 150 -11.76 -7.57 14.60
C ILE A 150 -11.28 -7.66 13.15
N ILE A 151 -12.04 -7.05 12.26
CA ILE A 151 -11.77 -7.03 10.81
C ILE A 151 -12.07 -5.64 10.29
N PRO A 152 -11.20 -5.01 9.46
CA PRO A 152 -11.52 -3.76 8.79
C PRO A 152 -12.64 -3.97 7.78
N ASN A 153 -13.40 -2.92 7.48
CA ASN A 153 -14.55 -2.97 6.57
C ASN A 153 -14.11 -3.24 5.11
N PRO A 154 -14.53 -4.33 4.47
CA PRO A 154 -14.19 -4.63 3.07
C PRO A 154 -14.69 -3.60 2.03
N LYS A 155 -15.67 -2.76 2.37
CA LYS A 155 -16.11 -1.68 1.47
C LYS A 155 -15.14 -0.48 1.44
N THR A 156 -14.26 -0.35 2.43
CA THR A 156 -13.35 0.80 2.55
C THR A 156 -11.87 0.44 2.67
N SER A 157 -11.58 -0.83 2.98
CA SER A 157 -10.23 -1.32 3.29
C SER A 157 -9.85 -2.51 2.45
N GLY A 158 -8.69 -2.43 1.78
CA GLY A 158 -8.12 -3.59 1.10
C GLY A 158 -7.76 -4.72 2.08
N ASN A 159 -7.29 -4.40 3.30
CA ASN A 159 -7.06 -5.41 4.34
C ASN A 159 -8.36 -6.18 4.64
N GLY A 160 -9.50 -5.49 4.78
CA GLY A 160 -10.80 -6.13 4.96
C GLY A 160 -11.18 -7.05 3.79
N ARG A 161 -10.92 -6.62 2.55
CA ARG A 161 -11.15 -7.45 1.35
C ARG A 161 -10.26 -8.68 1.34
N TYR A 162 -8.98 -8.53 1.61
CA TYR A 162 -8.07 -9.66 1.71
C TYR A 162 -8.47 -10.63 2.82
N THR A 163 -8.90 -10.14 3.97
CA THR A 163 -9.42 -10.99 5.06
C THR A 163 -10.61 -11.84 4.61
N TYR A 164 -11.59 -11.20 3.97
CA TYR A 164 -12.76 -11.90 3.43
C TYR A 164 -12.37 -12.96 2.39
N LEU A 165 -11.55 -12.58 1.42
CA LEU A 165 -11.08 -13.48 0.35
C LEU A 165 -10.15 -14.59 0.89
N ALA A 166 -9.35 -14.30 1.94
CA ALA A 166 -8.46 -15.29 2.56
C ALA A 166 -9.24 -16.42 3.20
N ALA A 167 -10.26 -16.10 4.01
CA ALA A 167 -11.10 -17.10 4.65
C ALA A 167 -11.89 -17.93 3.63
N TRP A 168 -12.44 -17.26 2.61
CA TRP A 168 -13.17 -17.93 1.53
C TRP A 168 -12.27 -18.86 0.70
N GLY A 169 -11.16 -18.29 0.20
CA GLY A 169 -10.25 -18.99 -0.70
C GLY A 169 -9.47 -20.12 -0.01
N ALA A 170 -9.16 -20.00 1.28
CA ALA A 170 -8.56 -21.08 2.04
C ALA A 170 -9.47 -22.32 2.07
N GLY A 171 -10.77 -22.13 2.29
CA GLY A 171 -11.75 -23.20 2.22
C GLY A 171 -11.81 -23.85 0.83
N VAL A 172 -11.97 -23.05 -0.22
CA VAL A 172 -12.02 -23.53 -1.61
C VAL A 172 -10.76 -24.32 -1.98
N LYS A 173 -9.57 -23.82 -1.63
CA LYS A 173 -8.29 -24.52 -1.88
C LYS A 173 -8.11 -25.77 -1.02
N ALA A 174 -8.86 -25.91 0.08
CA ALA A 174 -8.95 -27.14 0.86
C ALA A 174 -10.00 -28.13 0.34
N GLY A 175 -10.66 -27.82 -0.77
CA GLY A 175 -11.65 -28.70 -1.43
C GLY A 175 -13.09 -28.47 -0.96
N THR A 176 -13.41 -27.42 -0.20
CA THR A 176 -14.78 -27.09 0.16
C THR A 176 -15.52 -26.43 -1.02
N SER A 177 -16.84 -26.57 -1.06
CA SER A 177 -17.68 -25.84 -2.03
C SER A 177 -17.70 -24.34 -1.74
N HIS A 178 -18.05 -23.54 -2.75
CA HIS A 178 -18.25 -22.10 -2.56
C HIS A 178 -19.35 -21.78 -1.54
N ASP A 179 -20.40 -22.60 -1.46
CA ASP A 179 -21.46 -22.44 -0.45
C ASP A 179 -20.95 -22.70 0.96
N ALA A 180 -20.13 -23.74 1.16
CA ALA A 180 -19.48 -23.99 2.45
C ALA A 180 -18.51 -22.88 2.84
N ALA A 181 -17.75 -22.35 1.88
CA ALA A 181 -16.88 -21.19 2.10
C ALA A 181 -17.70 -19.94 2.47
N LYS A 182 -18.81 -19.66 1.76
CA LYS A 182 -19.76 -18.59 2.09
C LYS A 182 -20.31 -18.74 3.51
N ALA A 183 -20.73 -19.95 3.89
CA ALA A 183 -21.24 -20.23 5.22
C ALA A 183 -20.18 -20.01 6.31
N LEU A 184 -18.91 -20.39 6.08
CA LEU A 184 -17.81 -20.10 6.99
C LEU A 184 -17.60 -18.59 7.16
N VAL A 185 -17.47 -17.87 6.06
CA VAL A 185 -17.26 -16.39 6.09
C VAL A 185 -18.43 -15.70 6.78
N THR A 186 -19.68 -16.16 6.57
CA THR A 186 -20.86 -15.63 7.29
C THR A 186 -20.73 -15.82 8.81
N ARG A 187 -20.28 -17.00 9.26
CA ARG A 187 -20.03 -17.22 10.71
C ARG A 187 -18.92 -16.32 11.25
N ILE A 188 -17.83 -16.14 10.49
CA ILE A 188 -16.74 -15.22 10.88
C ILE A 188 -17.28 -13.80 11.03
N PHE A 189 -18.03 -13.29 10.05
CA PHE A 189 -18.58 -11.93 10.11
C PHE A 189 -19.70 -11.77 11.14
N ALA A 190 -20.38 -12.83 11.55
CA ALA A 190 -21.29 -12.80 12.70
C ALA A 190 -20.56 -12.57 14.03
N ASN A 191 -19.28 -12.90 14.11
CA ASN A 191 -18.40 -12.66 15.26
C ASN A 191 -17.71 -11.28 15.22
N VAL A 192 -18.00 -10.43 14.21
CA VAL A 192 -17.36 -9.11 14.05
C VAL A 192 -18.22 -8.03 14.73
N PRO A 193 -17.82 -7.50 15.89
CA PRO A 193 -18.63 -6.51 16.64
C PRO A 193 -18.56 -5.12 15.99
N VAL A 194 -17.48 -4.80 15.28
CA VAL A 194 -17.27 -3.48 14.66
C VAL A 194 -16.46 -3.62 13.37
N LEU A 195 -16.81 -2.85 12.35
CA LEU A 195 -16.11 -2.76 11.08
C LEU A 195 -15.40 -1.40 10.98
N ASP A 196 -14.11 -1.39 11.33
CA ASP A 196 -13.28 -0.18 11.23
C ASP A 196 -13.02 0.21 9.77
N GLY A 197 -12.79 1.51 9.53
CA GLY A 197 -12.62 2.05 8.17
C GLY A 197 -11.30 1.64 7.46
N GLY A 198 -10.34 1.04 8.18
CA GLY A 198 -9.03 0.62 7.66
C GLY A 198 -8.28 -0.25 8.66
N GLY A 199 -7.13 -0.80 8.24
CA GLY A 199 -6.31 -1.69 9.05
C GLY A 199 -5.85 -1.04 10.35
N ARG A 200 -5.42 0.23 10.29
CA ARG A 200 -4.98 0.97 11.48
C ARG A 200 -6.11 1.18 12.50
N GLY A 201 -7.34 1.45 12.03
CA GLY A 201 -8.52 1.54 12.90
C GLY A 201 -8.77 0.22 13.62
N ALA A 202 -8.72 -0.89 12.91
CA ALA A 202 -8.87 -2.23 13.46
C ALA A 202 -7.77 -2.56 14.50
N THR A 203 -6.52 -2.18 14.22
CA THR A 203 -5.41 -2.28 15.19
C THR A 203 -5.71 -1.49 16.48
N THR A 204 -6.17 -0.25 16.35
CA THR A 204 -6.54 0.59 17.51
C THR A 204 -7.65 -0.07 18.33
N THR A 205 -8.69 -0.58 17.66
CA THR A 205 -9.81 -1.27 18.32
C THR A 205 -9.32 -2.53 19.04
N PHE A 206 -8.48 -3.34 18.42
CA PHE A 206 -7.96 -4.57 19.02
C PHE A 206 -6.92 -4.28 20.10
N ALA A 207 -5.83 -3.59 19.77
CA ALA A 207 -4.66 -3.49 20.65
C ALA A 207 -4.81 -2.38 21.71
N GLN A 208 -5.28 -1.19 21.33
CA GLN A 208 -5.37 -0.06 22.24
C GLN A 208 -6.65 -0.08 23.09
N ARG A 209 -7.81 -0.37 22.47
CA ARG A 209 -9.10 -0.45 23.18
C ARG A 209 -9.37 -1.79 23.82
N ASN A 210 -8.46 -2.76 23.61
CA ASN A 210 -8.54 -4.12 24.13
C ASN A 210 -9.84 -4.86 23.80
N LEU A 211 -10.40 -4.60 22.60
CA LEU A 211 -11.62 -5.25 22.12
C LEU A 211 -11.28 -6.42 21.20
N GLY A 212 -12.00 -7.53 21.36
CA GLY A 212 -11.87 -8.72 20.52
C GLY A 212 -10.83 -9.73 20.99
N ASP A 213 -11.04 -10.98 20.58
CA ASP A 213 -10.17 -12.13 20.85
C ASP A 213 -9.07 -12.27 19.78
N ALA A 214 -9.39 -11.87 18.56
CA ALA A 214 -8.51 -11.94 17.40
C ALA A 214 -8.66 -10.71 16.50
N LEU A 215 -7.56 -10.33 15.84
CA LEU A 215 -7.52 -9.35 14.74
C LEU A 215 -7.01 -10.05 13.50
N VAL A 216 -7.73 -9.96 12.38
CA VAL A 216 -7.17 -10.38 11.10
C VAL A 216 -6.52 -9.18 10.42
N THR A 217 -5.24 -9.34 10.12
CA THR A 217 -4.43 -8.26 9.55
C THR A 217 -3.35 -8.81 8.62
N PHE A 218 -2.53 -7.92 8.03
CA PHE A 218 -1.36 -8.34 7.28
C PHE A 218 -0.21 -8.77 8.19
N GLU A 219 0.59 -9.72 7.73
CA GLU A 219 1.78 -10.20 8.43
C GLU A 219 2.71 -9.03 8.85
N SER A 220 2.85 -8.01 7.99
CA SER A 220 3.65 -6.83 8.26
C SER A 220 3.20 -6.03 9.48
N GLU A 221 1.93 -6.14 9.88
CA GLU A 221 1.37 -5.41 11.02
C GLU A 221 1.69 -6.05 12.37
N ALA A 222 1.78 -7.38 12.44
CA ALA A 222 1.95 -8.08 13.71
C ALA A 222 3.18 -7.61 14.52
N PRO A 223 4.39 -7.48 13.92
CA PRO A 223 5.55 -6.95 14.66
C PRO A 223 5.43 -5.46 14.99
N LEU A 224 4.72 -4.66 14.17
CA LEU A 224 4.48 -3.25 14.44
C LEU A 224 3.56 -3.08 15.66
N ILE A 225 2.49 -3.89 15.74
CA ILE A 225 1.56 -3.91 16.86
C ILE A 225 2.28 -4.29 18.16
N THR A 226 3.10 -5.35 18.13
CA THR A 226 3.90 -5.78 19.29
C THR A 226 4.87 -4.69 19.74
N ARG A 227 5.53 -4.01 18.80
CA ARG A 227 6.46 -2.91 19.13
C ARG A 227 5.74 -1.69 19.75
N GLU A 228 4.54 -1.37 19.28
CA GLU A 228 3.79 -0.18 19.72
C GLU A 228 3.01 -0.42 21.00
N PHE A 229 2.42 -1.61 21.18
CA PHE A 229 1.48 -1.92 22.25
C PHE A 229 2.00 -2.98 23.24
N GLY A 230 3.25 -3.44 23.07
CA GLY A 230 3.86 -4.45 23.93
C GLY A 230 3.64 -5.89 23.44
N ASP A 231 4.19 -6.84 24.20
CA ASP A 231 4.27 -8.27 23.86
C ASP A 231 2.98 -9.07 24.17
N GLY A 232 1.85 -8.38 24.30
CA GLY A 232 0.54 -8.98 24.61
C GLY A 232 -0.14 -9.72 23.45
N PHE A 233 0.54 -9.88 22.31
CA PHE A 233 -0.03 -10.42 21.08
C PHE A 233 0.94 -11.39 20.41
N GLU A 234 0.38 -12.36 19.66
CA GLU A 234 1.16 -13.30 18.86
C GLU A 234 0.46 -13.61 17.53
N PRO A 235 1.21 -13.73 16.42
CA PRO A 235 0.65 -14.08 15.13
C PRO A 235 0.38 -15.58 15.03
N VAL A 236 -0.81 -15.93 14.55
CA VAL A 236 -1.16 -17.27 14.11
C VAL A 236 -1.14 -17.27 12.57
N TYR A 237 -0.37 -18.19 12.00
CA TYR A 237 -0.27 -18.40 10.57
C TYR A 237 -1.22 -19.52 10.17
N PRO A 238 -2.32 -19.24 9.44
CA PRO A 238 -3.21 -20.28 8.96
C PRO A 238 -2.47 -21.26 8.04
N ALA A 239 -2.93 -22.51 7.96
CA ALA A 239 -2.34 -23.55 7.10
C ALA A 239 -2.22 -23.08 5.64
N ARG A 240 -3.18 -22.26 5.20
CA ARG A 240 -3.19 -21.61 3.88
C ARG A 240 -3.81 -20.23 3.99
N THR A 241 -3.21 -19.25 3.28
CA THR A 241 -3.71 -17.88 3.29
C THR A 241 -3.54 -17.21 1.93
N ILE A 242 -4.07 -15.99 1.78
CA ILE A 242 -3.95 -15.21 0.55
C ILE A 242 -2.65 -14.43 0.50
N LEU A 243 -2.03 -14.38 -0.67
CA LEU A 243 -0.91 -13.49 -0.98
C LEU A 243 -1.47 -12.12 -1.33
N ALA A 244 -1.13 -11.11 -0.53
CA ALA A 244 -1.48 -9.73 -0.76
C ALA A 244 -0.35 -9.05 -1.53
N GLU A 245 -0.63 -8.61 -2.75
CA GLU A 245 0.27 -7.82 -3.58
C GLU A 245 0.08 -6.33 -3.29
N ASN A 246 1.19 -5.58 -3.26
CA ASN A 246 1.17 -4.15 -2.99
C ASN A 246 1.50 -3.38 -4.28
N PRO A 247 0.52 -3.13 -5.16
CA PRO A 247 0.74 -2.50 -6.44
C PRO A 247 0.99 -1.00 -6.30
N VAL A 248 1.79 -0.48 -7.23
CA VAL A 248 2.16 0.93 -7.30
C VAL A 248 2.00 1.46 -8.73
N SER A 249 1.66 2.73 -8.87
CA SER A 249 1.62 3.39 -10.18
C SER A 249 1.93 4.86 -10.08
N VAL A 250 2.51 5.39 -11.15
CA VAL A 250 2.52 6.83 -11.41
C VAL A 250 1.09 7.25 -11.78
N VAL A 251 0.65 8.41 -11.31
CA VAL A 251 -0.62 9.02 -11.71
C VAL A 251 -0.36 9.94 -12.91
N ASP A 252 -0.39 9.37 -14.12
CA ASP A 252 0.14 9.96 -15.33
C ASP A 252 -0.35 11.38 -15.60
N ARG A 253 -1.67 11.62 -15.52
CA ARG A 253 -2.22 12.96 -15.78
C ARG A 253 -1.76 14.02 -14.80
N VAL A 254 -1.44 13.62 -13.57
CA VAL A 254 -0.95 14.54 -12.54
C VAL A 254 0.51 14.87 -12.77
N VAL A 255 1.36 13.85 -12.95
CA VAL A 255 2.80 14.08 -13.13
C VAL A 255 3.13 14.82 -14.42
N ASP A 256 2.35 14.63 -15.51
CA ASP A 256 2.52 15.36 -16.75
C ASP A 256 2.19 16.84 -16.58
N ARG A 257 1.08 17.15 -15.89
CA ARG A 257 0.70 18.53 -15.59
C ARG A 257 1.70 19.22 -14.64
N ARG A 258 2.22 18.49 -13.66
CA ARG A 258 3.14 19.02 -12.64
C ARG A 258 4.61 19.01 -13.07
N GLY A 259 4.96 18.31 -14.17
CA GLY A 259 6.35 18.12 -14.60
C GLY A 259 7.18 17.23 -13.66
N THR A 260 6.53 16.36 -12.88
CA THR A 260 7.17 15.51 -11.86
C THR A 260 7.40 14.06 -12.32
N ARG A 261 7.11 13.73 -13.61
CA ARG A 261 7.18 12.36 -14.14
C ARG A 261 8.51 11.67 -13.85
N LYS A 262 9.64 12.31 -14.16
CA LYS A 262 10.96 11.72 -13.93
C LYS A 262 11.20 11.36 -12.45
N LEU A 263 10.80 12.25 -11.56
CA LEU A 263 10.89 12.03 -10.11
C LEU A 263 9.99 10.88 -9.65
N ALA A 264 8.74 10.86 -10.12
CA ALA A 264 7.74 9.84 -9.77
C ALA A 264 8.17 8.44 -10.25
N GLU A 265 8.67 8.33 -11.49
CA GLU A 265 9.18 7.07 -12.04
C GLU A 265 10.41 6.58 -11.27
N ALA A 266 11.37 7.47 -10.98
CA ALA A 266 12.55 7.13 -10.18
C ALA A 266 12.17 6.68 -8.77
N TYR A 267 11.18 7.32 -8.14
CA TYR A 267 10.66 6.95 -6.83
C TYR A 267 10.10 5.51 -6.83
N LEU A 268 9.26 5.17 -7.81
CA LEU A 268 8.70 3.82 -7.89
C LEU A 268 9.75 2.77 -8.28
N GLN A 269 10.70 3.10 -9.16
CA GLN A 269 11.80 2.20 -9.51
C GLN A 269 12.70 1.91 -8.31
N HIS A 270 12.93 2.89 -7.43
CA HIS A 270 13.74 2.70 -6.23
C HIS A 270 13.13 1.69 -5.24
N LEU A 271 11.81 1.45 -5.25
CA LEU A 271 11.17 0.38 -4.49
C LEU A 271 11.71 -1.02 -4.86
N TYR A 272 12.18 -1.20 -6.09
CA TYR A 272 12.77 -2.46 -6.58
C TYR A 272 14.29 -2.52 -6.43
N SER A 273 14.94 -1.43 -5.99
CA SER A 273 16.37 -1.44 -5.72
C SER A 273 16.72 -2.33 -4.52
N PRO A 274 17.95 -2.85 -4.41
CA PRO A 274 18.37 -3.60 -3.22
C PRO A 274 18.10 -2.85 -1.91
N GLU A 275 18.31 -1.53 -1.88
CA GLU A 275 18.03 -0.68 -0.72
C GLU A 275 16.54 -0.62 -0.40
N GLY A 276 15.68 -0.35 -1.40
CA GLY A 276 14.23 -0.33 -1.23
C GLY A 276 13.67 -1.66 -0.76
N GLN A 277 14.16 -2.77 -1.31
CA GLN A 277 13.77 -4.12 -0.93
C GLN A 277 14.22 -4.47 0.50
N GLU A 278 15.41 -4.01 0.92
CA GLU A 278 15.89 -4.22 2.28
C GLU A 278 15.09 -3.40 3.30
N ILE A 279 14.74 -2.15 2.97
CA ILE A 279 13.85 -1.33 3.81
C ILE A 279 12.49 -2.03 3.94
N ALA A 280 11.95 -2.55 2.84
CA ALA A 280 10.69 -3.31 2.86
C ALA A 280 10.75 -4.51 3.80
N ALA A 281 11.82 -5.32 3.72
CA ALA A 281 12.01 -6.47 4.60
C ALA A 281 12.10 -6.06 6.08
N ARG A 282 12.81 -4.98 6.40
CA ARG A 282 12.89 -4.44 7.78
C ARG A 282 11.52 -4.00 8.33
N HIS A 283 10.60 -3.61 7.44
CA HIS A 283 9.20 -3.28 7.76
C HIS A 283 8.24 -4.47 7.61
N ASN A 284 8.76 -5.70 7.59
CA ASN A 284 7.99 -6.94 7.49
C ASN A 284 7.13 -7.06 6.22
N LEU A 285 7.46 -6.32 5.17
CA LEU A 285 6.94 -6.53 3.83
C LEU A 285 7.82 -7.54 3.11
N ARG A 286 7.22 -8.58 2.54
CA ARG A 286 7.97 -9.63 1.81
C ARG A 286 8.57 -9.04 0.54
N PRO A 287 9.91 -8.94 0.43
CA PRO A 287 10.55 -8.39 -0.76
C PRO A 287 10.41 -9.35 -1.95
N ARG A 288 10.43 -8.79 -3.15
CA ARG A 288 10.47 -9.57 -4.42
C ARG A 288 11.91 -10.00 -4.78
N ASP A 289 12.91 -9.32 -4.27
CA ASP A 289 14.32 -9.72 -4.47
C ASP A 289 14.63 -11.00 -3.68
N PRO A 290 14.96 -12.13 -4.35
CA PRO A 290 15.19 -13.41 -3.68
C PRO A 290 16.43 -13.38 -2.77
N LYS A 291 17.44 -12.55 -3.07
CA LYS A 291 18.64 -12.41 -2.24
C LYS A 291 18.32 -11.70 -0.93
N VAL A 292 17.49 -10.64 -1.01
CA VAL A 292 17.01 -9.95 0.19
C VAL A 292 16.11 -10.88 1.00
N LEU A 293 15.14 -11.54 0.35
CA LEU A 293 14.23 -12.47 1.02
C LEU A 293 15.00 -13.58 1.77
N ALA A 294 16.06 -14.13 1.16
CA ALA A 294 16.89 -15.16 1.80
C ALA A 294 17.59 -14.64 3.06
N ARG A 295 18.08 -13.40 3.06
CA ARG A 295 18.69 -12.78 4.26
C ARG A 295 17.70 -12.60 5.42
N PHE A 296 16.44 -12.40 5.11
CA PHE A 296 15.36 -12.21 6.08
C PHE A 296 14.47 -13.46 6.29
N ALA A 297 14.95 -14.65 5.87
CA ALA A 297 14.16 -15.89 5.90
C ALA A 297 13.59 -16.27 7.28
N ARG A 298 14.25 -15.88 8.37
CA ARG A 298 13.76 -16.12 9.74
C ARG A 298 12.51 -15.28 10.08
N GLN A 299 12.34 -14.16 9.41
CA GLN A 299 11.24 -13.21 9.63
C GLN A 299 9.97 -13.62 8.87
N PHE A 300 10.15 -14.35 7.75
CA PHE A 300 9.07 -14.72 6.83
C PHE A 300 8.86 -16.24 6.82
N PRO A 301 8.00 -16.80 7.69
CA PRO A 301 7.73 -18.23 7.69
C PRO A 301 7.11 -18.67 6.34
N LYS A 302 7.42 -19.91 5.98
CA LYS A 302 6.83 -20.53 4.79
C LYS A 302 5.40 -20.91 5.09
N VAL A 303 4.46 -20.29 4.39
CA VAL A 303 3.01 -20.55 4.47
C VAL A 303 2.51 -20.86 3.07
N ALA A 304 1.63 -21.83 2.94
CA ALA A 304 0.95 -22.07 1.66
C ALA A 304 0.08 -20.87 1.30
N THR A 305 0.28 -20.32 0.11
CA THR A 305 -0.47 -19.14 -0.34
C THR A 305 -1.25 -19.43 -1.63
N PHE A 306 -2.23 -18.59 -1.90
CA PHE A 306 -2.94 -18.48 -3.18
C PHE A 306 -3.13 -17.01 -3.52
N THR A 307 -3.30 -16.70 -4.79
CA THR A 307 -3.55 -15.35 -5.28
C THR A 307 -5.05 -15.12 -5.53
N VAL A 308 -5.44 -13.86 -5.71
CA VAL A 308 -6.81 -13.51 -6.12
C VAL A 308 -7.11 -14.09 -7.50
N ASP A 309 -6.11 -14.11 -8.40
CA ASP A 309 -6.27 -14.68 -9.75
C ASP A 309 -6.57 -16.18 -9.72
N GLU A 310 -5.85 -16.94 -8.88
CA GLU A 310 -5.99 -18.41 -8.81
C GLU A 310 -7.37 -18.88 -8.29
N VAL A 311 -8.00 -18.11 -7.42
CA VAL A 311 -9.25 -18.55 -6.76
C VAL A 311 -10.47 -17.77 -7.25
N PHE A 312 -10.29 -16.48 -7.56
CA PHE A 312 -11.41 -15.58 -7.86
C PHE A 312 -11.38 -15.07 -9.30
N GLY A 313 -10.41 -15.50 -10.13
CA GLY A 313 -10.28 -15.06 -11.52
C GLY A 313 -9.88 -13.60 -11.67
N GLY A 314 -9.15 -13.06 -10.69
CA GLY A 314 -8.60 -11.71 -10.67
C GLY A 314 -9.49 -10.70 -9.94
N TRP A 315 -8.88 -9.52 -9.71
CA TRP A 315 -9.52 -8.46 -8.92
C TRP A 315 -10.80 -7.90 -9.57
N THR A 316 -10.85 -7.79 -10.89
CA THR A 316 -12.05 -7.31 -11.61
C THR A 316 -13.25 -8.22 -11.33
N ARG A 317 -13.06 -9.54 -11.45
CA ARG A 317 -14.10 -10.51 -11.17
C ARG A 317 -14.46 -10.55 -9.68
N ALA A 318 -13.45 -10.57 -8.80
CA ALA A 318 -13.67 -10.51 -7.36
C ALA A 318 -14.47 -9.27 -6.95
N GLN A 319 -14.21 -8.11 -7.57
CA GLN A 319 -14.97 -6.88 -7.34
C GLN A 319 -16.43 -7.03 -7.77
N GLN A 320 -16.67 -7.56 -8.96
CA GLN A 320 -18.01 -7.72 -9.51
C GLN A 320 -18.86 -8.71 -8.71
N GLU A 321 -18.32 -9.87 -8.37
CA GLU A 321 -19.05 -10.94 -7.71
C GLU A 321 -19.19 -10.72 -6.19
N HIS A 322 -18.15 -10.18 -5.54
CA HIS A 322 -18.11 -10.11 -4.08
C HIS A 322 -18.37 -8.71 -3.52
N PHE A 323 -17.84 -7.64 -4.13
CA PHE A 323 -17.77 -6.34 -3.46
C PHE A 323 -18.62 -5.22 -4.07
N ASN A 324 -19.19 -5.41 -5.26
CA ASN A 324 -20.20 -4.48 -5.78
C ASN A 324 -21.44 -4.48 -4.88
N ASP A 325 -22.25 -3.45 -5.00
CA ASP A 325 -23.49 -3.35 -4.23
C ASP A 325 -24.43 -4.53 -4.57
N GLY A 326 -24.94 -5.17 -3.53
CA GLY A 326 -25.72 -6.41 -3.64
C GLY A 326 -24.88 -7.68 -3.88
N GLY A 327 -23.55 -7.59 -3.96
CA GLY A 327 -22.64 -8.70 -4.14
C GLY A 327 -22.60 -9.68 -2.95
N LEU A 328 -21.78 -10.73 -3.08
CA LEU A 328 -21.73 -11.81 -2.08
C LEU A 328 -21.33 -11.30 -0.68
N TYR A 329 -20.50 -10.27 -0.58
CA TYR A 329 -20.16 -9.67 0.72
C TYR A 329 -21.39 -9.04 1.40
N ASP A 330 -22.24 -8.32 0.66
CA ASP A 330 -23.45 -7.72 1.23
C ASP A 330 -24.43 -8.79 1.71
N GLN A 331 -24.56 -9.90 0.97
CA GLN A 331 -25.35 -11.06 1.38
C GLN A 331 -24.82 -11.71 2.65
N VAL A 332 -23.47 -11.84 2.77
CA VAL A 332 -22.80 -12.35 3.98
C VAL A 332 -23.11 -11.46 5.19
N ILE A 333 -22.99 -10.13 5.05
CA ILE A 333 -23.27 -9.20 6.14
C ILE A 333 -24.74 -9.24 6.57
N LEU A 334 -25.67 -9.31 5.62
CA LEU A 334 -27.10 -9.43 5.93
C LEU A 334 -27.39 -10.74 6.70
N ALA A 335 -26.85 -11.86 6.24
CA ALA A 335 -27.00 -13.15 6.90
C ALA A 335 -26.31 -13.23 8.27
N ALA A 336 -25.19 -12.53 8.46
CA ALA A 336 -24.47 -12.47 9.72
C ALA A 336 -25.24 -11.65 10.78
N LYS A 337 -25.92 -10.57 10.39
CA LYS A 337 -26.74 -9.72 11.28
C LYS A 337 -28.07 -10.33 11.67
N GLY A 338 -28.60 -11.26 10.89
CA GLY A 338 -29.85 -11.97 11.15
C GLY A 338 -29.72 -13.16 12.11
N ARG A 339 -28.51 -13.37 12.64
CA ARG A 339 -28.18 -14.40 13.64
C ARG A 339 -27.97 -13.76 15.01
#